data_7b7269147925c9ef6a0184ca789066ae
#
_entry.id   7b7269147925c9ef6a0184ca789066ae
#
_cell.length_a   1.000
_cell.length_b   1.000
_cell.length_c   1.000
_cell.angle_alpha   90.00
_cell.angle_beta   90.00
_cell.angle_gamma   90.00
#
_symmetry.space_group_name_H-M   'P 1'
#
loop_
_entity.id
_entity.type
_entity.pdbx_description
1 polymer ?
#
loop_
_entity_poly.entity_id
_entity_poly.type
_entity_poly.pdbx_seq_one_letter_code
_entity_poly.pdbx_strand_id
1 'polypeptide(L)'
;MKEPKIPQNEGERIKELESYSILDTIPEADYDSLTMIAAEICGTPISTITLIDDKRQWFKSHHGLDSTEGPRDYAFCAHAINAPDDVFIVQDSRNDERFHDNPLVTGDPHVIFYAGVPLVTEAGLALGTLCVIDHKPNLLSQSQIRSLSALSKQVMNLLELRKSKLLLEQSIEKLEEKNEDLERFALVAAHDLKSPLINISSLSQLFLKQYKETLESDGLEMLELIISSSDHLIGLIEGLLHYSKAEGLLREEKSNIVLKSLIKDIKGLFNYDHNLNLVLKSDLTHITVNLTAINQILINLVTNAIKYNDKQVVEIELGISESDTHYLIHIKDNGPGIAPKYQEKIFKIFEKIAATDKFGRRGNGIGLATVKKLIEKLGGSISVESEMGKGSKFVFSLEK
;
A
#
# COMPACT_ATOMS: atom_id res chain seq x y z
N MET A 1 53.52 -11.48 0.76
CA MET A 1 52.04 -11.50 0.78
C MET A 1 51.55 -12.11 -0.53
N LYS A 2 50.52 -12.95 -0.47
CA LYS A 2 49.81 -13.42 -1.68
C LYS A 2 48.53 -12.61 -1.82
N GLU A 3 48.34 -11.97 -2.97
CA GLU A 3 47.09 -11.27 -3.26
C GLU A 3 45.93 -12.27 -3.35
N PRO A 4 44.70 -11.88 -2.90
CA PRO A 4 43.52 -12.72 -3.03
C PRO A 4 43.15 -12.92 -4.51
N LYS A 5 42.75 -14.15 -4.84
CA LYS A 5 42.22 -14.41 -6.19
C LYS A 5 40.88 -13.69 -6.39
N ILE A 6 40.66 -13.21 -7.60
CA ILE A 6 39.34 -12.70 -7.98
C ILE A 6 38.43 -13.91 -8.24
N PRO A 7 37.23 -13.98 -7.64
CA PRO A 7 36.27 -15.06 -7.90
C PRO A 7 35.91 -15.17 -9.38
N GLN A 8 35.62 -16.37 -9.87
CA GLN A 8 35.25 -16.57 -11.28
C GLN A 8 33.94 -15.88 -11.65
N ASN A 9 33.03 -15.70 -10.70
CA ASN A 9 31.73 -15.06 -10.82
C ASN A 9 31.73 -13.61 -10.32
N GLU A 10 32.86 -12.93 -10.31
CA GLU A 10 33.02 -11.58 -9.73
C GLU A 10 32.01 -10.57 -10.29
N GLY A 11 31.76 -10.57 -11.60
CA GLY A 11 30.80 -9.64 -12.20
C GLY A 11 29.36 -9.84 -11.71
N GLU A 12 28.96 -11.08 -11.43
CA GLU A 12 27.65 -11.39 -10.84
C GLU A 12 27.61 -11.03 -9.35
N ARG A 13 28.68 -11.33 -8.65
CA ARG A 13 28.85 -11.02 -7.22
C ARG A 13 28.76 -9.51 -6.94
N ILE A 14 29.45 -8.68 -7.73
CA ILE A 14 29.41 -7.21 -7.59
C ILE A 14 27.99 -6.69 -7.88
N LYS A 15 27.35 -7.12 -8.97
CA LYS A 15 25.97 -6.74 -9.27
C LYS A 15 24.99 -7.10 -8.17
N GLU A 16 25.19 -8.29 -7.58
CA GLU A 16 24.37 -8.73 -6.46
C GLU A 16 24.62 -7.86 -5.24
N LEU A 17 25.88 -7.54 -4.89
CA LEU A 17 26.21 -6.62 -3.81
C LEU A 17 25.58 -5.23 -4.01
N GLU A 18 25.66 -4.66 -5.21
CA GLU A 18 25.06 -3.39 -5.56
C GLU A 18 23.54 -3.39 -5.38
N SER A 19 22.88 -4.54 -5.66
CA SER A 19 21.42 -4.68 -5.53
C SER A 19 20.89 -4.48 -4.09
N TYR A 20 21.75 -4.64 -3.08
CA TYR A 20 21.38 -4.37 -1.68
C TYR A 20 21.43 -2.87 -1.31
N SER A 21 22.05 -2.02 -2.15
CA SER A 21 22.25 -0.59 -1.90
C SER A 21 22.78 -0.33 -0.48
N ILE A 22 23.75 -1.14 -0.03
CA ILE A 22 24.28 -1.14 1.34
C ILE A 22 25.60 -0.39 1.47
N LEU A 23 26.40 -0.35 0.39
CA LEU A 23 27.69 0.34 0.41
C LEU A 23 27.51 1.83 0.68
N ASP A 24 28.46 2.42 1.42
CA ASP A 24 28.50 3.84 1.78
C ASP A 24 27.29 4.34 2.58
N THR A 25 26.54 3.43 3.20
CA THR A 25 25.41 3.78 4.07
C THR A 25 25.89 4.11 5.49
N ILE A 26 25.05 4.85 6.23
CA ILE A 26 25.32 5.17 7.65
C ILE A 26 25.34 3.91 8.52
N PRO A 27 26.00 3.94 9.68
CA PRO A 27 25.94 2.87 10.69
C PRO A 27 24.49 2.58 11.11
N GLU A 28 24.20 1.31 11.37
CA GLU A 28 22.88 0.82 11.79
C GLU A 28 23.05 -0.12 12.99
N ALA A 29 22.32 0.14 14.07
CA ALA A 29 22.44 -0.56 15.36
C ALA A 29 22.27 -2.08 15.28
N ASP A 30 21.47 -2.57 14.32
CA ASP A 30 21.25 -4.01 14.14
C ASP A 30 22.55 -4.71 13.72
N TYR A 31 23.31 -4.13 12.79
CA TYR A 31 24.61 -4.68 12.38
C TYR A 31 25.66 -4.51 13.47
N ASP A 32 25.67 -3.37 14.18
CA ASP A 32 26.62 -3.09 15.27
C ASP A 32 26.44 -4.07 16.44
N SER A 33 25.18 -4.43 16.74
CA SER A 33 24.87 -5.45 17.74
C SER A 33 25.45 -6.83 17.36
N LEU A 34 25.39 -7.21 16.09
CA LEU A 34 25.93 -8.48 15.62
C LEU A 34 27.46 -8.56 15.71
N THR A 35 28.16 -7.46 15.37
CA THR A 35 29.63 -7.41 15.51
C THR A 35 30.04 -7.43 16.97
N MET A 36 29.36 -6.73 17.86
CA MET A 36 29.61 -6.76 19.30
C MET A 36 29.43 -8.19 19.86
N ILE A 37 28.30 -8.83 19.56
CA ILE A 37 28.03 -10.21 20.01
C ILE A 37 29.06 -11.20 19.46
N ALA A 38 29.48 -11.07 18.20
CA ALA A 38 30.52 -11.92 17.60
C ALA A 38 31.85 -11.78 18.33
N ALA A 39 32.27 -10.56 18.66
CA ALA A 39 33.48 -10.31 19.43
C ALA A 39 33.40 -10.93 20.84
N GLU A 40 32.29 -10.75 21.55
CA GLU A 40 32.07 -11.32 22.89
C GLU A 40 32.08 -12.84 22.88
N ILE A 41 31.34 -13.48 21.97
CA ILE A 41 31.29 -14.96 21.87
C ILE A 41 32.66 -15.54 21.57
N CYS A 42 33.42 -14.90 20.66
CA CYS A 42 34.75 -15.40 20.28
C CYS A 42 35.87 -14.99 21.25
N GLY A 43 35.61 -14.03 22.15
CA GLY A 43 36.57 -13.47 23.06
C GLY A 43 37.70 -12.72 22.35
N THR A 44 37.35 -11.98 21.28
CA THR A 44 38.27 -11.23 20.43
C THR A 44 38.03 -9.73 20.56
N PRO A 45 39.07 -8.88 20.49
CA PRO A 45 38.92 -7.44 20.62
C PRO A 45 38.23 -6.78 19.41
N ILE A 46 38.29 -7.40 18.23
CA ILE A 46 37.79 -6.82 16.97
C ILE A 46 36.83 -7.80 16.31
N SER A 47 35.75 -7.25 15.78
CA SER A 47 34.82 -7.94 14.86
C SER A 47 34.30 -6.95 13.81
N THR A 48 34.13 -7.44 12.56
CA THR A 48 33.59 -6.59 11.48
C THR A 48 32.61 -7.36 10.62
N ILE A 49 31.59 -6.64 10.11
CA ILE A 49 30.83 -7.04 8.93
C ILE A 49 31.44 -6.33 7.75
N THR A 50 32.16 -7.09 6.92
CA THR A 50 32.93 -6.58 5.80
C THR A 50 32.30 -6.99 4.50
N LEU A 51 32.06 -6.05 3.59
CA LEU A 51 31.64 -6.29 2.23
C LEU A 51 32.80 -6.02 1.25
N ILE A 52 33.00 -6.91 0.28
CA ILE A 52 34.10 -6.83 -0.67
C ILE A 52 33.59 -6.20 -1.97
N ASP A 53 33.96 -4.96 -2.16
CA ASP A 53 33.72 -4.17 -3.35
C ASP A 53 34.80 -4.47 -4.42
N ASP A 54 34.75 -3.80 -5.56
CA ASP A 54 35.71 -3.97 -6.67
C ASP A 54 37.18 -3.76 -6.22
N LYS A 55 37.46 -2.68 -5.48
CA LYS A 55 38.81 -2.28 -5.06
C LYS A 55 39.05 -2.22 -3.56
N ARG A 56 38.01 -2.33 -2.77
CA ARG A 56 38.06 -2.13 -1.32
C ARG A 56 37.29 -3.22 -0.57
N GLN A 57 37.68 -3.39 0.68
CA GLN A 57 36.81 -3.93 1.72
C GLN A 57 36.14 -2.78 2.45
N TRP A 58 34.84 -2.78 2.51
CA TRP A 58 34.04 -1.76 3.19
C TRP A 58 33.35 -2.37 4.41
N PHE A 59 33.40 -1.65 5.55
CA PHE A 59 32.86 -2.18 6.81
C PHE A 59 31.49 -1.60 7.06
N LYS A 60 30.44 -2.43 6.92
CA LYS A 60 29.08 -2.06 7.30
C LYS A 60 28.96 -1.85 8.80
N SER A 61 29.70 -2.65 9.57
CA SER A 61 29.81 -2.52 11.01
C SER A 61 31.21 -2.95 11.45
N HIS A 62 31.73 -2.31 12.47
CA HIS A 62 33.03 -2.62 13.08
C HIS A 62 32.98 -2.41 14.59
N HIS A 63 33.51 -3.37 15.33
CA HIS A 63 33.71 -3.30 16.76
C HIS A 63 35.22 -3.39 17.04
N GLY A 64 35.74 -2.47 17.87
CA GLY A 64 37.18 -2.45 18.23
C GLY A 64 38.13 -2.02 17.10
N LEU A 65 37.62 -1.38 16.04
CA LEU A 65 38.40 -0.86 14.91
C LEU A 65 37.86 0.52 14.52
N ASP A 66 38.72 1.50 14.31
CA ASP A 66 38.32 2.88 13.95
C ASP A 66 38.16 3.08 12.42
N SER A 67 38.70 2.18 11.58
CA SER A 67 38.62 2.27 10.14
C SER A 67 37.26 1.83 9.61
N THR A 68 36.76 2.49 8.56
CA THR A 68 35.50 2.15 7.87
C THR A 68 35.71 1.41 6.56
N GLU A 69 36.93 1.36 6.05
CA GLU A 69 37.30 0.64 4.80
C GLU A 69 38.81 0.39 4.74
N GLY A 70 39.22 -0.43 3.78
CA GLY A 70 40.61 -0.69 3.50
C GLY A 70 40.82 -1.28 2.09
N PRO A 71 42.06 -1.37 1.60
CA PRO A 71 42.37 -1.96 0.28
C PRO A 71 41.95 -3.43 0.23
N ARG A 72 41.35 -3.84 -0.89
CA ARG A 72 40.96 -5.23 -1.14
C ARG A 72 42.15 -6.19 -1.19
N ASP A 73 43.27 -5.73 -1.76
CA ASP A 73 44.48 -6.55 -2.00
C ASP A 73 45.10 -7.05 -0.70
N TYR A 74 44.87 -6.39 0.43
CA TYR A 74 45.39 -6.77 1.75
C TYR A 74 44.35 -7.52 2.58
N ALA A 75 43.13 -7.60 2.13
CA ALA A 75 42.01 -8.08 2.92
C ALA A 75 42.00 -9.60 3.11
N PHE A 76 41.99 -10.04 4.35
CA PHE A 76 41.73 -11.45 4.71
C PHE A 76 40.33 -11.88 4.21
N CYS A 77 39.37 -10.98 4.30
CA CYS A 77 38.00 -11.19 3.81
C CYS A 77 37.93 -11.49 2.31
N ALA A 78 38.82 -10.87 1.50
CA ALA A 78 38.90 -11.12 0.06
C ALA A 78 39.47 -12.54 -0.27
N HIS A 79 40.23 -13.15 0.64
CA HIS A 79 40.56 -14.55 0.54
C HIS A 79 39.41 -15.46 0.94
N ALA A 80 38.67 -15.09 2.00
CA ALA A 80 37.57 -15.88 2.53
C ALA A 80 36.42 -16.05 1.53
N ILE A 81 36.07 -15.02 0.74
CA ILE A 81 34.98 -15.11 -0.24
C ILE A 81 35.23 -16.11 -1.38
N ASN A 82 36.46 -16.60 -1.55
CA ASN A 82 36.79 -17.63 -2.53
C ASN A 82 36.45 -19.06 -2.08
N ALA A 83 36.07 -19.25 -0.82
CA ALA A 83 35.60 -20.52 -0.25
C ALA A 83 34.27 -20.28 0.49
N PRO A 84 33.14 -20.07 -0.24
CA PRO A 84 31.87 -19.62 0.34
C PRO A 84 31.25 -20.61 1.33
N ASP A 85 31.60 -21.90 1.23
CA ASP A 85 31.02 -22.95 2.08
C ASP A 85 31.83 -23.19 3.39
N ASP A 86 33.02 -22.60 3.48
CA ASP A 86 33.95 -22.86 4.58
C ASP A 86 34.17 -21.63 5.46
N VAL A 87 34.36 -21.86 6.75
CA VAL A 87 34.85 -20.81 7.66
C VAL A 87 36.34 -20.64 7.45
N PHE A 88 36.74 -19.44 7.03
CA PHE A 88 38.13 -19.11 6.78
C PHE A 88 38.84 -18.74 8.08
N ILE A 89 39.81 -19.57 8.54
CA ILE A 89 40.51 -19.38 9.80
C ILE A 89 42.02 -19.31 9.58
N VAL A 90 42.63 -18.27 10.15
CA VAL A 90 44.11 -18.11 10.25
C VAL A 90 44.45 -18.02 11.74
N GLN A 91 45.03 -19.07 12.31
CA GLN A 91 45.34 -19.16 13.74
C GLN A 91 46.49 -18.25 14.17
N ASP A 92 47.52 -18.12 13.31
CA ASP A 92 48.63 -17.19 13.48
C ASP A 92 49.14 -16.75 12.10
N SER A 93 48.80 -15.53 11.72
CA SER A 93 49.11 -14.95 10.40
C SER A 93 50.60 -14.79 10.14
N ARG A 94 51.42 -14.70 11.21
CA ARG A 94 52.90 -14.60 11.09
C ARG A 94 53.53 -15.88 10.55
N ASN A 95 52.86 -17.01 10.70
CA ASN A 95 53.26 -18.33 10.22
C ASN A 95 52.52 -18.76 8.94
N ASP A 96 51.62 -17.94 8.41
CA ASP A 96 50.87 -18.26 7.20
C ASP A 96 51.55 -17.65 5.96
N GLU A 97 51.88 -18.49 4.98
CA GLU A 97 52.57 -18.07 3.75
C GLU A 97 51.81 -16.97 2.95
N ARG A 98 50.54 -16.81 3.19
CA ARG A 98 49.69 -15.80 2.52
C ARG A 98 49.82 -14.44 3.17
N PHE A 99 50.05 -14.39 4.51
CA PHE A 99 49.86 -13.19 5.31
C PHE A 99 51.06 -12.72 6.12
N HIS A 100 52.16 -13.51 6.28
CA HIS A 100 53.26 -13.18 7.19
C HIS A 100 53.92 -11.81 6.94
N ASP A 101 53.89 -11.30 5.71
CA ASP A 101 54.40 -10.01 5.28
C ASP A 101 53.31 -9.02 4.88
N ASN A 102 52.03 -9.31 5.24
CA ASN A 102 50.90 -8.43 4.94
C ASN A 102 50.96 -7.15 5.82
N PRO A 103 50.71 -5.96 5.24
CA PRO A 103 50.71 -4.70 6.00
C PRO A 103 49.78 -4.69 7.21
N LEU A 104 48.63 -5.39 7.21
CA LEU A 104 47.74 -5.54 8.35
C LEU A 104 48.27 -6.45 9.46
N VAL A 105 49.30 -7.23 9.19
CA VAL A 105 49.98 -8.10 10.16
C VAL A 105 51.21 -7.44 10.72
N THR A 106 52.05 -6.84 9.88
CA THR A 106 53.31 -6.21 10.23
C THR A 106 53.16 -4.80 10.80
N GLY A 107 52.06 -4.16 10.45
CA GLY A 107 51.61 -2.83 10.90
C GLY A 107 50.27 -2.88 11.63
N ASP A 108 49.75 -1.71 11.96
CA ASP A 108 48.45 -1.59 12.60
C ASP A 108 47.31 -2.07 11.67
N PRO A 109 46.32 -2.85 12.15
CA PRO A 109 46.00 -3.21 13.55
C PRO A 109 46.60 -4.50 14.06
N HIS A 110 47.67 -5.04 13.48
CA HIS A 110 48.32 -6.29 13.88
C HIS A 110 47.37 -7.50 13.92
N VAL A 111 46.83 -7.85 12.76
CA VAL A 111 45.91 -9.00 12.57
C VAL A 111 46.71 -10.32 12.71
N ILE A 112 46.82 -10.81 13.93
CA ILE A 112 47.54 -12.08 14.20
C ILE A 112 46.61 -13.29 14.06
N PHE A 113 45.42 -13.21 14.60
CA PHE A 113 44.36 -14.20 14.40
C PHE A 113 43.23 -13.61 13.57
N TYR A 114 42.70 -14.41 12.67
CA TYR A 114 41.51 -14.07 11.86
C TYR A 114 40.58 -15.27 11.74
N ALA A 115 39.29 -15.10 11.94
CA ALA A 115 38.26 -16.06 11.55
C ALA A 115 37.10 -15.34 10.91
N GLY A 116 36.76 -15.68 9.67
CA GLY A 116 35.68 -15.06 8.91
C GLY A 116 34.73 -16.11 8.34
N VAL A 117 33.42 -15.86 8.50
CA VAL A 117 32.36 -16.64 7.87
C VAL A 117 31.86 -15.85 6.67
N PRO A 118 31.89 -16.42 5.47
CA PRO A 118 31.37 -15.74 4.28
C PRO A 118 29.88 -15.39 4.41
N LEU A 119 29.50 -14.22 3.87
CA LEU A 119 28.14 -13.76 3.73
C LEU A 119 27.65 -14.19 2.35
N VAL A 120 26.96 -15.33 2.30
CA VAL A 120 26.60 -15.99 1.05
C VAL A 120 25.12 -15.82 0.77
N THR A 121 24.78 -15.39 -0.45
CA THR A 121 23.41 -15.28 -0.93
C THR A 121 22.81 -16.66 -1.25
N GLU A 122 21.51 -16.75 -1.45
CA GLU A 122 20.85 -17.99 -1.91
C GLU A 122 21.40 -18.49 -3.27
N ALA A 123 21.92 -17.58 -4.10
CA ALA A 123 22.57 -17.91 -5.37
C ALA A 123 24.02 -18.42 -5.21
N GLY A 124 24.53 -18.53 -3.97
CA GLY A 124 25.90 -18.97 -3.71
C GLY A 124 26.98 -17.90 -3.91
N LEU A 125 26.61 -16.62 -3.97
CA LEU A 125 27.54 -15.50 -4.15
C LEU A 125 28.00 -14.99 -2.79
N ALA A 126 29.32 -15.03 -2.51
CA ALA A 126 29.90 -14.51 -1.28
C ALA A 126 30.16 -13.01 -1.39
N LEU A 127 29.37 -12.21 -0.70
CA LEU A 127 29.43 -10.72 -0.76
C LEU A 127 30.52 -10.13 0.13
N GLY A 128 30.91 -10.86 1.18
CA GLY A 128 31.85 -10.43 2.20
C GLY A 128 31.94 -11.43 3.33
N THR A 129 32.23 -10.96 4.54
CA THR A 129 32.36 -11.82 5.73
C THR A 129 31.86 -11.14 6.98
N LEU A 130 31.32 -11.94 7.92
CA LEU A 130 31.35 -11.60 9.33
C LEU A 130 32.64 -12.20 9.90
N CYS A 131 33.54 -11.38 10.44
CA CYS A 131 34.81 -11.87 10.95
C CYS A 131 35.13 -11.34 12.35
N VAL A 132 36.02 -12.08 13.01
CA VAL A 132 36.63 -11.75 14.30
C VAL A 132 38.14 -11.78 14.17
N ILE A 133 38.80 -10.85 14.86
CA ILE A 133 40.24 -10.60 14.74
C ILE A 133 40.86 -10.47 16.14
N ASP A 134 42.07 -10.99 16.33
CA ASP A 134 42.83 -10.80 17.57
C ASP A 134 44.29 -10.41 17.25
N HIS A 135 44.94 -9.74 18.20
CA HIS A 135 46.37 -9.37 18.19
C HIS A 135 47.31 -10.48 18.69
N LYS A 136 46.79 -11.64 19.01
CA LYS A 136 47.51 -12.84 19.43
C LYS A 136 46.96 -14.10 18.75
N PRO A 137 47.73 -15.17 18.64
CA PRO A 137 47.24 -16.44 18.14
C PRO A 137 46.03 -16.90 18.93
N ASN A 138 45.05 -17.46 18.23
CA ASN A 138 43.80 -17.95 18.84
C ASN A 138 43.27 -19.18 18.10
N LEU A 139 42.41 -19.94 18.77
CA LEU A 139 41.74 -21.12 18.24
C LEU A 139 40.27 -21.11 18.70
N LEU A 140 39.35 -21.05 17.75
CA LEU A 140 37.92 -21.09 18.07
C LEU A 140 37.46 -22.52 18.33
N SER A 141 36.66 -22.71 19.36
CA SER A 141 35.92 -23.94 19.58
C SER A 141 34.83 -24.16 18.52
N GLN A 142 34.38 -25.40 18.35
CA GLN A 142 33.30 -25.76 17.46
C GLN A 142 31.97 -25.00 17.80
N SER A 143 31.77 -24.66 19.08
CA SER A 143 30.61 -23.86 19.52
C SER A 143 30.70 -22.42 19.02
N GLN A 144 31.87 -21.79 19.14
CA GLN A 144 32.10 -20.43 18.65
C GLN A 144 31.96 -20.33 17.13
N ILE A 145 32.50 -21.32 16.40
CA ILE A 145 32.36 -21.40 14.93
C ILE A 145 30.88 -21.49 14.54
N ARG A 146 30.10 -22.36 15.21
CA ARG A 146 28.66 -22.48 14.94
C ARG A 146 27.91 -21.20 15.26
N SER A 147 28.24 -20.51 16.36
CA SER A 147 27.63 -19.23 16.72
C SER A 147 27.96 -18.14 15.71
N LEU A 148 29.22 -18.04 15.27
CA LEU A 148 29.65 -17.10 14.24
C LEU A 148 28.92 -17.35 12.90
N SER A 149 28.76 -18.62 12.52
CA SER A 149 27.99 -19.00 11.32
C SER A 149 26.51 -18.68 11.45
N ALA A 150 25.92 -18.79 12.64
CA ALA A 150 24.55 -18.40 12.89
C ALA A 150 24.37 -16.87 12.78
N LEU A 151 25.32 -16.09 13.33
CA LEU A 151 25.31 -14.62 13.21
C LEU A 151 25.51 -14.17 11.75
N SER A 152 26.39 -14.83 10.98
CA SER A 152 26.56 -14.56 9.55
C SER A 152 25.23 -14.72 8.77
N LYS A 153 24.43 -15.75 9.10
CA LYS A 153 23.09 -15.91 8.53
C LYS A 153 22.14 -14.76 8.91
N GLN A 154 22.24 -14.24 10.14
CA GLN A 154 21.44 -13.08 10.53
C GLN A 154 21.85 -11.82 9.79
N VAL A 155 23.15 -11.62 9.52
CA VAL A 155 23.62 -10.53 8.64
C VAL A 155 22.98 -10.65 7.25
N MET A 156 22.99 -11.84 6.67
CA MET A 156 22.34 -12.07 5.36
C MET A 156 20.84 -11.81 5.40
N ASN A 157 20.14 -12.26 6.46
CA ASN A 157 18.71 -11.97 6.61
C ASN A 157 18.40 -10.47 6.66
N LEU A 158 19.24 -9.68 7.34
CA LEU A 158 19.09 -8.22 7.37
C LEU A 158 19.33 -7.60 5.99
N LEU A 159 20.31 -8.09 5.24
CA LEU A 159 20.57 -7.63 3.87
C LEU A 159 19.40 -7.96 2.95
N GLU A 160 18.87 -9.18 3.00
CA GLU A 160 17.69 -9.59 2.20
C GLU A 160 16.45 -8.79 2.56
N LEU A 161 16.22 -8.53 3.86
CA LEU A 161 15.12 -7.69 4.32
C LEU A 161 15.23 -6.26 3.77
N ARG A 162 16.44 -5.69 3.80
CA ARG A 162 16.71 -4.37 3.22
C ARG A 162 16.39 -4.33 1.73
N LYS A 163 16.89 -5.30 0.95
CA LYS A 163 16.63 -5.42 -0.48
C LYS A 163 15.14 -5.53 -0.79
N SER A 164 14.44 -6.41 -0.05
CA SER A 164 13.00 -6.60 -0.21
C SER A 164 12.22 -5.33 0.11
N LYS A 165 12.62 -4.60 1.15
CA LYS A 165 12.01 -3.31 1.51
C LYS A 165 12.17 -2.27 0.40
N LEU A 166 13.38 -2.12 -0.15
CA LEU A 166 13.65 -1.18 -1.25
C LEU A 166 12.82 -1.51 -2.50
N LEU A 167 12.73 -2.79 -2.87
CA LEU A 167 11.92 -3.24 -4.01
C LEU A 167 10.42 -2.99 -3.79
N LEU A 168 9.94 -3.17 -2.56
CA LEU A 168 8.55 -2.89 -2.20
C LEU A 168 8.25 -1.39 -2.30
N GLU A 169 9.11 -0.54 -1.76
CA GLU A 169 8.97 0.92 -1.84
C GLU A 169 8.92 1.40 -3.29
N GLN A 170 9.82 0.94 -4.16
CA GLN A 170 9.81 1.25 -5.59
C GLN A 170 8.54 0.74 -6.30
N SER A 171 8.03 -0.41 -5.88
CA SER A 171 6.80 -0.97 -6.45
C SER A 171 5.57 -0.17 -6.04
N ILE A 172 5.52 0.30 -4.80
CA ILE A 172 4.45 1.17 -4.30
C ILE A 172 4.45 2.49 -5.07
N GLU A 173 5.61 3.16 -5.18
CA GLU A 173 5.74 4.42 -5.92
C GLU A 173 5.27 4.30 -7.37
N LYS A 174 5.68 3.23 -8.05
CA LYS A 174 5.25 2.96 -9.43
C LYS A 174 3.76 2.66 -9.56
N LEU A 175 3.16 2.01 -8.56
CA LEU A 175 1.71 1.76 -8.53
C LEU A 175 0.93 3.05 -8.29
N GLU A 176 1.42 3.93 -7.41
CA GLU A 176 0.83 5.24 -7.16
C GLU A 176 0.86 6.12 -8.41
N GLU A 177 2.01 6.20 -9.11
CA GLU A 177 2.14 6.93 -10.37
C GLU A 177 1.14 6.42 -11.42
N LYS A 178 1.06 5.09 -11.60
CA LYS A 178 0.10 4.50 -12.56
C LYS A 178 -1.35 4.73 -12.18
N ASN A 179 -1.66 4.75 -10.89
CA ASN A 179 -3.02 5.04 -10.43
C ASN A 179 -3.41 6.50 -10.70
N GLU A 180 -2.49 7.45 -10.45
CA GLU A 180 -2.71 8.87 -10.77
C GLU A 180 -2.89 9.10 -12.28
N ASP A 181 -2.11 8.42 -13.12
CA ASP A 181 -2.25 8.50 -14.58
C ASP A 181 -3.61 7.95 -15.05
N LEU A 182 -4.06 6.84 -14.47
CA LEU A 182 -5.37 6.25 -14.78
C LEU A 182 -6.53 7.18 -14.36
N GLU A 183 -6.42 7.82 -13.19
CA GLU A 183 -7.40 8.80 -12.73
C GLU A 183 -7.45 10.02 -13.67
N ARG A 184 -6.30 10.53 -14.07
CA ARG A 184 -6.19 11.65 -15.01
C ARG A 184 -6.77 11.31 -16.38
N PHE A 185 -6.46 10.11 -16.89
CA PHE A 185 -7.03 9.60 -18.15
C PHE A 185 -8.55 9.49 -18.07
N ALA A 186 -9.08 8.93 -16.97
CA ALA A 186 -10.53 8.80 -16.77
C ALA A 186 -11.22 10.17 -16.75
N LEU A 187 -10.61 11.19 -16.13
CA LEU A 187 -11.10 12.56 -16.10
C LEU A 187 -11.20 13.19 -17.49
N VAL A 188 -10.14 13.10 -18.28
CA VAL A 188 -10.08 13.67 -19.63
C VAL A 188 -11.06 12.95 -20.53
N ALA A 189 -11.03 11.62 -20.56
CA ALA A 189 -11.94 10.81 -21.38
C ALA A 189 -13.43 11.09 -21.07
N ALA A 190 -13.75 11.23 -19.79
CA ALA A 190 -15.12 11.53 -19.36
C ALA A 190 -15.58 12.94 -19.79
N HIS A 191 -14.71 13.95 -19.68
CA HIS A 191 -15.00 15.29 -20.17
C HIS A 191 -15.27 15.29 -21.69
N ASP A 192 -14.41 14.62 -22.44
CA ASP A 192 -14.48 14.59 -23.91
C ASP A 192 -15.68 13.77 -24.43
N LEU A 193 -16.12 12.77 -23.66
CA LEU A 193 -17.36 12.03 -23.95
C LEU A 193 -18.63 12.80 -23.54
N LYS A 194 -18.58 13.56 -22.45
CA LYS A 194 -19.74 14.29 -21.94
C LYS A 194 -20.19 15.42 -22.88
N SER A 195 -19.25 16.16 -23.44
CA SER A 195 -19.53 17.30 -24.31
C SER A 195 -20.40 16.96 -25.54
N PRO A 196 -20.04 15.98 -26.38
CA PRO A 196 -20.87 15.57 -27.52
C PRO A 196 -22.23 15.01 -27.10
N LEU A 197 -22.34 14.30 -25.97
CA LEU A 197 -23.61 13.77 -25.48
C LEU A 197 -24.57 14.89 -25.02
N ILE A 198 -24.06 15.93 -24.35
CA ILE A 198 -24.82 17.11 -24.00
C ILE A 198 -25.36 17.80 -25.27
N ASN A 199 -24.52 17.91 -26.30
CA ASN A 199 -24.96 18.51 -27.57
C ASN A 199 -26.04 17.68 -28.25
N ILE A 200 -25.92 16.35 -28.28
CA ILE A 200 -26.94 15.44 -28.83
C ILE A 200 -28.27 15.59 -28.05
N SER A 201 -28.24 15.52 -26.72
CA SER A 201 -29.42 15.68 -25.87
C SER A 201 -30.09 17.06 -26.12
N SER A 202 -29.30 18.14 -26.08
CA SER A 202 -29.79 19.52 -26.23
C SER A 202 -30.39 19.77 -27.61
N LEU A 203 -29.74 19.30 -28.68
CA LEU A 203 -30.27 19.43 -30.06
C LEU A 203 -31.54 18.61 -30.23
N SER A 204 -31.62 17.41 -29.70
CA SER A 204 -32.81 16.58 -29.73
C SER A 204 -33.97 17.20 -28.96
N GLN A 205 -33.70 17.78 -27.77
CA GLN A 205 -34.71 18.52 -26.99
C GLN A 205 -35.21 19.77 -27.73
N LEU A 206 -34.30 20.53 -28.37
CA LEU A 206 -34.67 21.71 -29.17
C LEU A 206 -35.53 21.31 -30.35
N PHE A 207 -35.16 20.27 -31.07
CA PHE A 207 -35.90 19.73 -32.19
C PHE A 207 -37.30 19.25 -31.76
N LEU A 208 -37.39 18.50 -30.67
CA LEU A 208 -38.65 18.09 -30.08
C LEU A 208 -39.54 19.27 -29.73
N LYS A 209 -38.98 20.32 -29.09
CA LYS A 209 -39.72 21.52 -28.72
C LYS A 209 -40.26 22.28 -29.93
N GLN A 210 -39.49 22.35 -31.02
CA GLN A 210 -39.84 23.14 -32.21
C GLN A 210 -40.83 22.43 -33.14
N TYR A 211 -40.74 21.08 -33.24
CA TYR A 211 -41.49 20.32 -34.24
C TYR A 211 -42.47 19.30 -33.63
N LYS A 212 -42.75 19.37 -32.32
CA LYS A 212 -43.61 18.42 -31.59
C LYS A 212 -44.99 18.22 -32.26
N GLU A 213 -45.57 19.27 -32.79
CA GLU A 213 -46.91 19.23 -33.42
C GLU A 213 -46.91 18.71 -34.87
N THR A 214 -45.75 18.62 -35.50
CA THR A 214 -45.58 18.18 -36.90
C THR A 214 -44.97 16.78 -37.03
N LEU A 215 -44.49 16.23 -35.94
CA LEU A 215 -43.90 14.87 -35.93
C LEU A 215 -44.98 13.80 -35.75
N GLU A 216 -44.82 12.71 -36.46
CA GLU A 216 -45.59 11.49 -36.22
C GLU A 216 -45.21 10.84 -34.89
N SER A 217 -46.07 10.01 -34.32
CA SER A 217 -45.88 9.31 -33.05
C SER A 217 -44.52 8.62 -32.95
N ASP A 218 -44.12 7.93 -34.02
CA ASP A 218 -42.85 7.18 -34.08
C ASP A 218 -41.63 8.12 -34.03
N GLY A 219 -41.70 9.28 -34.66
CA GLY A 219 -40.67 10.31 -34.62
C GLY A 219 -40.48 10.93 -33.23
N LEU A 220 -41.59 11.12 -32.51
CA LEU A 220 -41.59 11.61 -31.13
C LEU A 220 -40.90 10.57 -30.20
N GLU A 221 -41.32 9.30 -30.32
CA GLU A 221 -40.75 8.22 -29.52
C GLU A 221 -39.24 8.04 -29.77
N MET A 222 -38.78 8.11 -31.03
CA MET A 222 -37.35 8.06 -31.37
C MET A 222 -36.54 9.19 -30.74
N LEU A 223 -37.06 10.44 -30.76
CA LEU A 223 -36.37 11.59 -30.13
C LEU A 223 -36.31 11.48 -28.61
N GLU A 224 -37.39 11.02 -27.98
CA GLU A 224 -37.42 10.78 -26.52
C GLU A 224 -36.40 9.68 -26.14
N LEU A 225 -36.29 8.63 -26.98
CA LEU A 225 -35.30 7.58 -26.76
C LEU A 225 -33.85 8.08 -26.91
N ILE A 226 -33.57 8.96 -27.89
CA ILE A 226 -32.24 9.57 -28.07
C ILE A 226 -31.91 10.45 -26.85
N ILE A 227 -32.81 11.29 -26.40
CA ILE A 227 -32.62 12.15 -25.21
C ILE A 227 -32.34 11.28 -23.97
N SER A 228 -33.21 10.31 -23.70
CA SER A 228 -33.11 9.41 -22.57
C SER A 228 -31.80 8.61 -22.59
N SER A 229 -31.35 8.15 -23.77
CA SER A 229 -30.10 7.42 -23.93
C SER A 229 -28.88 8.30 -23.70
N SER A 230 -28.91 9.54 -24.22
CA SER A 230 -27.84 10.53 -24.02
C SER A 230 -27.70 10.92 -22.54
N ASP A 231 -28.83 11.23 -21.87
CA ASP A 231 -28.83 11.57 -20.44
C ASP A 231 -28.37 10.38 -19.58
N HIS A 232 -28.73 9.14 -19.98
CA HIS A 232 -28.25 7.95 -19.29
C HIS A 232 -26.73 7.78 -19.42
N LEU A 233 -26.16 7.98 -20.61
CA LEU A 233 -24.71 7.92 -20.83
C LEU A 233 -23.96 9.01 -20.06
N ILE A 234 -24.47 10.24 -20.05
CA ILE A 234 -23.92 11.35 -19.24
C ILE A 234 -23.87 10.95 -17.76
N GLY A 235 -24.96 10.39 -17.24
CA GLY A 235 -25.00 9.94 -15.85
C GLY A 235 -24.03 8.77 -15.54
N LEU A 236 -23.81 7.84 -16.48
CA LEU A 236 -22.79 6.78 -16.32
C LEU A 236 -21.38 7.36 -16.27
N ILE A 237 -21.06 8.31 -17.14
CA ILE A 237 -19.76 9.00 -17.17
C ILE A 237 -19.53 9.77 -15.88
N GLU A 238 -20.52 10.52 -15.39
CA GLU A 238 -20.44 11.25 -14.10
C GLU A 238 -20.23 10.29 -12.94
N GLY A 239 -20.97 9.18 -12.89
CA GLY A 239 -20.82 8.17 -11.85
C GLY A 239 -19.44 7.53 -11.87
N LEU A 240 -18.90 7.21 -13.05
CA LEU A 240 -17.53 6.66 -13.19
C LEU A 240 -16.48 7.67 -12.70
N LEU A 241 -16.64 8.95 -13.01
CA LEU A 241 -15.77 10.01 -12.50
C LEU A 241 -15.80 10.11 -10.98
N HIS A 242 -16.99 10.06 -10.38
CA HIS A 242 -17.13 10.07 -8.92
C HIS A 242 -16.49 8.85 -8.28
N TYR A 243 -16.61 7.68 -8.91
CA TYR A 243 -15.96 6.45 -8.45
C TYR A 243 -14.43 6.53 -8.54
N SER A 244 -13.89 7.07 -9.63
CA SER A 244 -12.44 7.28 -9.82
C SER A 244 -11.90 8.28 -8.79
N LYS A 245 -12.55 9.44 -8.62
CA LYS A 245 -12.14 10.49 -7.66
C LYS A 245 -12.30 10.11 -6.19
N ALA A 246 -12.99 9.02 -5.87
CA ALA A 246 -13.24 8.63 -4.48
C ALA A 246 -11.95 8.46 -3.65
N GLU A 247 -10.82 8.10 -4.28
CA GLU A 247 -9.53 8.00 -3.60
C GLU A 247 -8.93 9.38 -3.25
N GLY A 248 -9.10 10.37 -4.11
CA GLY A 248 -8.66 11.74 -3.83
C GLY A 248 -9.35 12.38 -2.62
N LEU A 249 -10.59 11.98 -2.32
CA LEU A 249 -11.35 12.47 -1.16
C LEU A 249 -10.75 12.03 0.18
N LEU A 250 -9.94 10.97 0.19
CA LEU A 250 -9.35 10.40 1.40
C LEU A 250 -8.05 11.08 1.83
N ARG A 251 -7.53 12.02 1.03
CA ARG A 251 -6.32 12.82 1.37
C ARG A 251 -6.59 13.84 2.48
N GLU A 252 -7.86 14.14 2.79
CA GLU A 252 -8.23 15.01 3.88
C GLU A 252 -8.10 14.28 5.23
N GLU A 253 -7.56 14.96 6.23
CA GLU A 253 -7.41 14.42 7.58
C GLU A 253 -8.77 14.19 8.26
N LYS A 254 -8.82 13.25 9.20
CA LYS A 254 -9.99 13.04 10.05
C LYS A 254 -10.24 14.32 10.87
N SER A 255 -11.50 14.74 10.94
CA SER A 255 -11.94 15.91 11.71
C SER A 255 -13.03 15.53 12.70
N ASN A 256 -13.12 16.29 13.79
CA ASN A 256 -14.16 16.08 14.80
C ASN A 256 -15.48 16.73 14.35
N ILE A 257 -16.48 15.91 14.06
CA ILE A 257 -17.74 16.30 13.42
C ILE A 257 -18.89 16.26 14.43
N VAL A 258 -19.63 17.36 14.56
CA VAL A 258 -20.88 17.41 15.35
C VAL A 258 -21.98 16.71 14.57
N LEU A 259 -22.54 15.62 15.08
CA LEU A 259 -23.56 14.81 14.38
C LEU A 259 -24.84 15.57 14.06
N LYS A 260 -25.29 16.46 14.95
CA LYS A 260 -26.47 17.30 14.68
C LYS A 260 -26.26 18.25 13.49
N SER A 261 -25.04 18.79 13.32
CA SER A 261 -24.72 19.63 12.16
C SER A 261 -24.71 18.81 10.88
N LEU A 262 -24.01 17.68 10.88
CA LEU A 262 -23.94 16.76 9.74
C LEU A 262 -25.34 16.38 9.23
N ILE A 263 -26.26 16.02 10.13
CA ILE A 263 -27.63 15.68 9.76
C ILE A 263 -28.42 16.89 9.23
N LYS A 264 -28.22 18.06 9.84
CA LYS A 264 -28.87 19.30 9.37
C LYS A 264 -28.44 19.63 7.94
N ASP A 265 -27.15 19.48 7.65
CA ASP A 265 -26.60 19.78 6.33
C ASP A 265 -27.13 18.78 5.29
N ILE A 266 -27.15 17.47 5.62
CA ILE A 266 -27.75 16.45 4.75
C ILE A 266 -29.25 16.71 4.52
N LYS A 267 -30.02 16.99 5.57
CA LYS A 267 -31.46 17.38 5.41
C LYS A 267 -31.61 18.57 4.51
N GLY A 268 -30.72 19.57 4.62
CA GLY A 268 -30.72 20.76 3.79
C GLY A 268 -30.65 20.48 2.30
N LEU A 269 -29.90 19.45 1.89
CA LEU A 269 -29.78 19.05 0.49
C LEU A 269 -31.10 18.49 -0.11
N PHE A 270 -31.98 17.97 0.73
CA PHE A 270 -33.25 17.32 0.31
C PHE A 270 -34.50 18.08 0.72
N ASN A 271 -34.41 19.39 1.05
CA ASN A 271 -35.53 20.23 1.48
C ASN A 271 -36.67 20.36 0.46
N TYR A 272 -36.46 19.98 -0.80
CA TYR A 272 -37.47 19.95 -1.85
C TYR A 272 -38.45 18.75 -1.74
N ASP A 273 -38.09 17.71 -0.97
CA ASP A 273 -38.98 16.55 -0.71
C ASP A 273 -39.67 16.74 0.64
N HIS A 274 -40.84 17.36 0.64
CA HIS A 274 -41.62 17.62 1.87
C HIS A 274 -42.08 16.37 2.62
N ASN A 275 -41.90 15.19 2.01
CA ASN A 275 -42.30 13.91 2.59
C ASN A 275 -41.13 13.12 3.18
N LEU A 276 -39.96 13.76 3.35
CA LEU A 276 -38.78 13.11 3.94
C LEU A 276 -38.72 13.30 5.46
N ASN A 277 -38.73 12.19 6.20
CA ASN A 277 -38.51 12.16 7.64
C ASN A 277 -37.16 11.44 7.92
N LEU A 278 -36.09 12.23 8.12
CA LEU A 278 -34.76 11.71 8.49
C LEU A 278 -34.52 11.91 10.00
N VAL A 279 -34.34 10.84 10.73
CA VAL A 279 -34.15 10.86 12.19
C VAL A 279 -32.77 10.33 12.55
N LEU A 280 -32.06 11.02 13.46
CA LEU A 280 -30.81 10.56 14.05
C LEU A 280 -31.08 9.79 15.34
N LYS A 281 -30.55 8.57 15.46
CA LYS A 281 -30.52 7.76 16.68
C LYS A 281 -29.06 7.51 17.09
N SER A 282 -28.57 8.29 18.02
CA SER A 282 -27.20 8.15 18.53
C SER A 282 -27.08 8.76 19.92
N ASP A 283 -26.36 8.10 20.79
CA ASP A 283 -25.96 8.64 22.09
C ASP A 283 -24.70 9.51 21.96
N LEU A 284 -23.99 9.40 20.82
CA LEU A 284 -22.81 10.19 20.51
C LEU A 284 -23.21 11.60 20.05
N THR A 285 -22.42 12.59 20.43
CA THR A 285 -22.57 13.98 19.97
C THR A 285 -21.60 14.33 18.85
N HIS A 286 -20.46 13.63 18.79
CA HIS A 286 -19.36 13.86 17.85
C HIS A 286 -18.77 12.53 17.37
N ILE A 287 -18.21 12.56 16.16
CA ILE A 287 -17.37 11.48 15.61
C ILE A 287 -16.13 12.08 14.94
N THR A 288 -15.01 11.38 14.95
CA THR A 288 -13.76 11.81 14.30
C THR A 288 -13.54 10.97 13.04
N VAL A 289 -13.90 11.52 11.88
CA VAL A 289 -13.82 10.85 10.58
C VAL A 289 -13.49 11.86 9.47
N ASN A 290 -13.19 11.39 8.27
CA ASN A 290 -13.06 12.25 7.10
C ASN A 290 -14.44 12.81 6.71
N LEU A 291 -14.61 14.14 6.81
CA LEU A 291 -15.89 14.83 6.59
C LEU A 291 -16.40 14.66 5.16
N THR A 292 -15.54 14.78 4.18
CA THR A 292 -15.91 14.69 2.75
C THR A 292 -16.36 13.29 2.40
N ALA A 293 -15.64 12.25 2.89
CA ALA A 293 -16.02 10.87 2.66
C ALA A 293 -17.33 10.48 3.33
N ILE A 294 -17.54 10.84 4.60
CA ILE A 294 -18.81 10.51 5.29
C ILE A 294 -20.01 11.22 4.65
N ASN A 295 -19.87 12.48 4.23
CA ASN A 295 -20.90 13.19 3.48
C ASN A 295 -21.26 12.45 2.20
N GLN A 296 -20.26 12.05 1.41
CA GLN A 296 -20.50 11.33 0.15
C GLN A 296 -21.20 9.98 0.38
N ILE A 297 -20.80 9.23 1.41
CA ILE A 297 -21.44 7.96 1.80
C ILE A 297 -22.93 8.21 2.16
N LEU A 298 -23.19 9.14 3.06
CA LEU A 298 -24.54 9.44 3.54
C LEU A 298 -25.44 9.98 2.43
N ILE A 299 -24.94 10.90 1.59
CA ILE A 299 -25.68 11.43 0.44
C ILE A 299 -26.07 10.33 -0.53
N ASN A 300 -25.16 9.40 -0.85
CA ASN A 300 -25.46 8.28 -1.74
C ASN A 300 -26.54 7.36 -1.15
N LEU A 301 -26.43 7.00 0.13
CA LEU A 301 -27.38 6.10 0.79
C LEU A 301 -28.75 6.75 0.97
N VAL A 302 -28.82 8.01 1.40
CA VAL A 302 -30.07 8.79 1.53
C VAL A 302 -30.73 8.99 0.17
N THR A 303 -29.96 9.35 -0.87
CA THR A 303 -30.47 9.50 -2.23
C THR A 303 -31.10 8.19 -2.73
N ASN A 304 -30.45 7.03 -2.49
CA ASN A 304 -31.00 5.74 -2.86
C ASN A 304 -32.30 5.44 -2.09
N ALA A 305 -32.32 5.69 -0.78
CA ALA A 305 -33.52 5.53 0.03
C ALA A 305 -34.70 6.38 -0.46
N ILE A 306 -34.45 7.59 -0.96
CA ILE A 306 -35.48 8.46 -1.54
C ILE A 306 -35.92 7.98 -2.91
N LYS A 307 -34.97 7.67 -3.81
CA LYS A 307 -35.25 7.32 -5.23
C LYS A 307 -36.05 6.04 -5.38
N TYR A 308 -35.76 5.04 -4.56
CA TYR A 308 -36.35 3.71 -4.67
C TYR A 308 -37.46 3.44 -3.66
N ASN A 309 -37.91 4.48 -2.92
CA ASN A 309 -39.00 4.33 -1.95
C ASN A 309 -40.36 4.35 -2.62
N ASP A 310 -41.27 3.47 -2.20
CA ASP A 310 -42.62 3.29 -2.71
C ASP A 310 -43.69 3.86 -1.75
N LYS A 311 -43.29 4.49 -0.63
CA LYS A 311 -44.21 5.03 0.38
C LYS A 311 -44.49 6.52 0.15
N GLN A 312 -45.64 7.01 0.68
CA GLN A 312 -45.96 8.44 0.66
C GLN A 312 -45.01 9.28 1.50
N VAL A 313 -44.57 8.73 2.65
CA VAL A 313 -43.59 9.36 3.51
C VAL A 313 -42.33 8.47 3.52
N VAL A 314 -41.23 9.05 3.13
CA VAL A 314 -39.91 8.39 3.17
C VAL A 314 -39.36 8.55 4.57
N GLU A 315 -39.29 7.44 5.32
CA GLU A 315 -38.70 7.41 6.65
C GLU A 315 -37.28 6.86 6.56
N ILE A 316 -36.31 7.62 7.06
CA ILE A 316 -34.91 7.22 7.13
C ILE A 316 -34.43 7.39 8.57
N GLU A 317 -33.90 6.32 9.12
CA GLU A 317 -33.25 6.30 10.43
C GLU A 317 -31.73 6.20 10.19
N LEU A 318 -30.95 7.15 10.71
CA LEU A 318 -29.51 7.07 10.82
C LEU A 318 -29.14 6.75 12.26
N GLY A 319 -28.54 5.60 12.49
CA GLY A 319 -28.01 5.21 13.79
C GLY A 319 -26.50 5.23 13.78
N ILE A 320 -25.89 5.75 14.87
CA ILE A 320 -24.45 5.80 15.05
C ILE A 320 -24.12 5.35 16.47
N SER A 321 -23.27 4.36 16.58
CA SER A 321 -22.69 3.85 17.82
C SER A 321 -21.19 3.66 17.66
N GLU A 322 -20.48 3.34 18.72
CA GLU A 322 -19.04 3.10 18.65
C GLU A 322 -18.64 1.79 19.31
N SER A 323 -17.58 1.20 18.82
CA SER A 323 -16.80 0.12 19.44
C SER A 323 -15.43 0.65 19.84
N ASP A 324 -14.56 -0.22 20.34
CA ASP A 324 -13.19 0.16 20.74
C ASP A 324 -12.38 0.77 19.59
N THR A 325 -12.54 0.26 18.38
CA THR A 325 -11.73 0.61 17.20
C THR A 325 -12.52 1.28 16.08
N HIS A 326 -13.85 1.16 16.05
CA HIS A 326 -14.66 1.63 14.93
C HIS A 326 -15.93 2.36 15.38
N TYR A 327 -16.39 3.29 14.55
CA TYR A 327 -17.78 3.73 14.55
C TYR A 327 -18.61 2.75 13.75
N LEU A 328 -19.77 2.34 14.31
CA LEU A 328 -20.78 1.50 13.65
C LEU A 328 -21.95 2.38 13.24
N ILE A 329 -22.19 2.48 11.96
CA ILE A 329 -23.17 3.39 11.38
C ILE A 329 -24.20 2.57 10.60
N HIS A 330 -25.49 2.87 10.76
CA HIS A 330 -26.49 2.27 9.91
C HIS A 330 -27.48 3.32 9.37
N ILE A 331 -27.94 3.06 8.15
CA ILE A 331 -29.05 3.79 7.53
C ILE A 331 -30.14 2.79 7.21
N LYS A 332 -31.32 3.00 7.79
CA LYS A 332 -32.51 2.18 7.58
C LYS A 332 -33.59 3.00 6.89
N ASP A 333 -34.14 2.46 5.81
CA ASP A 333 -35.29 3.01 5.09
C ASP A 333 -36.55 2.14 5.26
N ASN A 334 -37.73 2.71 4.93
CA ASN A 334 -39.01 2.02 4.93
C ASN A 334 -39.48 1.65 3.51
N GLY A 335 -38.56 1.53 2.54
CA GLY A 335 -38.84 1.25 1.14
C GLY A 335 -39.28 -0.19 0.84
N PRO A 336 -39.26 -0.60 -0.43
CA PRO A 336 -39.74 -1.91 -0.87
C PRO A 336 -38.84 -3.09 -0.45
N GLY A 337 -37.64 -2.81 0.02
CA GLY A 337 -36.66 -3.83 0.36
C GLY A 337 -35.92 -4.41 -0.85
N ILE A 338 -34.92 -5.26 -0.56
CA ILE A 338 -34.00 -5.86 -1.52
C ILE A 338 -34.04 -7.39 -1.39
N ALA A 339 -34.39 -8.07 -2.48
CA ALA A 339 -34.44 -9.53 -2.48
C ALA A 339 -33.04 -10.15 -2.21
N PRO A 340 -32.95 -11.26 -1.44
CA PRO A 340 -31.69 -11.85 -0.98
C PRO A 340 -30.67 -12.09 -2.11
N LYS A 341 -31.10 -12.53 -3.27
CA LYS A 341 -30.23 -12.81 -4.45
C LYS A 341 -29.49 -11.59 -5.00
N TYR A 342 -29.90 -10.37 -4.60
CA TYR A 342 -29.27 -9.11 -5.04
C TYR A 342 -28.43 -8.43 -3.96
N GLN A 343 -28.56 -8.79 -2.69
CA GLN A 343 -27.93 -8.09 -1.56
C GLN A 343 -26.40 -8.02 -1.65
N GLU A 344 -25.75 -9.05 -2.22
CA GLU A 344 -24.30 -9.01 -2.48
C GLU A 344 -23.96 -8.28 -3.79
N LYS A 345 -24.88 -8.32 -4.77
CA LYS A 345 -24.63 -7.78 -6.12
C LYS A 345 -24.74 -6.26 -6.19
N ILE A 346 -25.57 -5.64 -5.35
CA ILE A 346 -25.83 -4.19 -5.36
C ILE A 346 -24.59 -3.32 -5.18
N PHE A 347 -23.51 -3.88 -4.63
CA PHE A 347 -22.23 -3.19 -4.43
C PHE A 347 -21.27 -3.33 -5.63
N LYS A 348 -21.66 -4.08 -6.67
CA LYS A 348 -20.87 -4.18 -7.91
C LYS A 348 -21.16 -2.98 -8.81
N ILE A 349 -20.15 -2.54 -9.55
CA ILE A 349 -20.28 -1.44 -10.50
C ILE A 349 -21.26 -1.83 -11.61
N PHE A 350 -22.17 -0.92 -11.97
CA PHE A 350 -23.22 -1.08 -13.00
C PHE A 350 -24.33 -2.07 -12.68
N GLU A 351 -24.35 -2.68 -11.52
CA GLU A 351 -25.44 -3.55 -11.10
C GLU A 351 -26.69 -2.74 -10.70
N LYS A 352 -27.85 -3.21 -11.16
CA LYS A 352 -29.16 -2.56 -10.95
C LYS A 352 -30.19 -3.63 -10.61
N ILE A 353 -31.08 -3.33 -9.65
CA ILE A 353 -32.20 -4.21 -9.28
C ILE A 353 -33.49 -3.77 -10.00
N ALA A 354 -33.77 -2.47 -9.96
CA ALA A 354 -34.92 -1.86 -10.60
C ALA A 354 -34.54 -1.23 -11.94
N ALA A 355 -35.42 -1.35 -12.93
CA ALA A 355 -35.21 -0.73 -14.23
C ALA A 355 -35.25 0.81 -14.15
N THR A 356 -36.14 1.35 -13.29
CA THR A 356 -36.33 2.80 -13.08
C THR A 356 -36.58 3.10 -11.60
N ASP A 357 -36.31 4.33 -11.19
CA ASP A 357 -36.65 4.87 -9.88
C ASP A 357 -38.14 5.35 -9.86
N LYS A 358 -38.60 5.90 -8.71
CA LYS A 358 -39.97 6.46 -8.56
C LYS A 358 -40.31 7.62 -9.52
N PHE A 359 -39.30 8.20 -10.14
CA PHE A 359 -39.44 9.28 -11.11
C PHE A 359 -39.33 8.81 -12.57
N GLY A 360 -39.29 7.48 -12.82
CA GLY A 360 -39.10 6.89 -14.14
C GLY A 360 -37.68 6.99 -14.70
N ARG A 361 -36.68 7.40 -13.91
CA ARG A 361 -35.29 7.58 -14.33
C ARG A 361 -34.49 6.29 -14.12
N ARG A 362 -33.62 5.99 -15.05
CA ARG A 362 -32.70 4.85 -14.92
C ARG A 362 -31.53 5.21 -13.99
N GLY A 363 -31.33 4.43 -12.93
CA GLY A 363 -30.16 4.58 -12.06
C GLY A 363 -28.84 4.19 -12.78
N ASN A 364 -27.69 4.70 -12.32
CA ASN A 364 -26.39 4.45 -12.95
C ASN A 364 -25.69 3.21 -12.43
N GLY A 365 -26.11 2.65 -11.27
CA GLY A 365 -25.51 1.45 -10.67
C GLY A 365 -24.09 1.67 -10.13
N ILE A 366 -23.70 2.91 -9.82
CA ILE A 366 -22.34 3.26 -9.37
C ILE A 366 -22.33 3.73 -7.90
N GLY A 367 -23.43 4.33 -7.42
CA GLY A 367 -23.48 4.94 -6.08
C GLY A 367 -23.11 4.01 -4.93
N LEU A 368 -23.66 2.78 -4.89
CA LEU A 368 -23.34 1.80 -3.83
C LEU A 368 -21.94 1.22 -4.00
N ALA A 369 -21.43 1.06 -5.21
CA ALA A 369 -20.05 0.68 -5.45
C ALA A 369 -19.06 1.75 -4.95
N THR A 370 -19.37 3.03 -5.14
CA THR A 370 -18.60 4.16 -4.59
C THR A 370 -18.63 4.16 -3.06
N VAL A 371 -19.81 3.93 -2.46
CA VAL A 371 -19.95 3.81 -0.99
C VAL A 371 -19.08 2.69 -0.45
N LYS A 372 -19.13 1.50 -1.05
CA LYS A 372 -18.29 0.36 -0.65
C LYS A 372 -16.79 0.69 -0.77
N LYS A 373 -16.36 1.25 -1.89
CA LYS A 373 -14.96 1.65 -2.11
C LYS A 373 -14.46 2.63 -1.04
N LEU A 374 -15.25 3.68 -0.72
CA LEU A 374 -14.90 4.66 0.32
C LEU A 374 -14.78 4.02 1.70
N ILE A 375 -15.73 3.17 2.07
CA ILE A 375 -15.75 2.51 3.38
C ILE A 375 -14.55 1.55 3.53
N GLU A 376 -14.27 0.73 2.51
CA GLU A 376 -13.13 -0.20 2.51
C GLU A 376 -11.78 0.54 2.63
N LYS A 377 -11.65 1.67 1.94
CA LYS A 377 -10.44 2.52 2.03
C LYS A 377 -10.30 3.25 3.38
N LEU A 378 -11.41 3.48 4.09
CA LEU A 378 -11.43 4.02 5.46
C LEU A 378 -11.28 2.93 6.54
N GLY A 379 -10.81 1.73 6.16
CA GLY A 379 -10.58 0.63 7.09
C GLY A 379 -11.84 -0.08 7.57
N GLY A 380 -12.99 0.18 6.93
CA GLY A 380 -14.28 -0.37 7.33
C GLY A 380 -14.83 -1.45 6.40
N SER A 381 -16.07 -1.85 6.69
CA SER A 381 -16.85 -2.78 5.87
C SER A 381 -18.30 -2.35 5.79
N ILE A 382 -19.01 -2.77 4.74
CA ILE A 382 -20.44 -2.50 4.54
C ILE A 382 -21.21 -3.79 4.25
N SER A 383 -22.42 -3.86 4.81
CA SER A 383 -23.39 -4.92 4.55
C SER A 383 -24.79 -4.35 4.44
N VAL A 384 -25.73 -5.15 3.96
CA VAL A 384 -27.15 -4.81 3.90
C VAL A 384 -28.01 -5.92 4.53
N GLU A 385 -28.95 -5.50 5.37
CA GLU A 385 -30.02 -6.32 5.93
C GLU A 385 -31.34 -5.83 5.33
N SER A 386 -32.03 -6.65 4.54
CA SER A 386 -33.24 -6.22 3.88
C SER A 386 -34.24 -7.34 3.71
N GLU A 387 -35.53 -7.00 3.87
CA GLU A 387 -36.66 -7.86 3.65
C GLU A 387 -37.68 -7.17 2.74
N MET A 388 -38.18 -7.91 1.75
CA MET A 388 -39.16 -7.36 0.81
C MET A 388 -40.40 -6.82 1.54
N GLY A 389 -40.75 -5.58 1.22
CA GLY A 389 -41.89 -4.85 1.82
C GLY A 389 -41.63 -4.21 3.18
N LYS A 390 -40.48 -4.43 3.80
CA LYS A 390 -40.12 -3.86 5.12
C LYS A 390 -39.00 -2.83 5.08
N GLY A 391 -38.38 -2.60 3.91
CA GLY A 391 -37.27 -1.67 3.71
C GLY A 391 -35.90 -2.33 3.76
N SER A 392 -34.87 -1.49 3.80
CA SER A 392 -33.47 -1.92 3.83
C SER A 392 -32.71 -1.22 4.95
N LYS A 393 -31.74 -1.91 5.53
CA LYS A 393 -30.80 -1.37 6.51
C LYS A 393 -29.39 -1.63 6.03
N PHE A 394 -28.69 -0.57 5.63
CA PHE A 394 -27.28 -0.58 5.32
C PHE A 394 -26.48 -0.38 6.60
N VAL A 395 -25.57 -1.28 6.91
CA VAL A 395 -24.72 -1.22 8.11
C VAL A 395 -23.28 -1.14 7.65
N PHE A 396 -22.52 -0.18 8.16
CA PHE A 396 -21.11 -0.02 7.83
C PHE A 396 -20.29 0.43 9.04
N SER A 397 -18.98 0.14 8.97
CA SER A 397 -18.02 0.56 9.98
C SER A 397 -17.03 1.58 9.39
N LEU A 398 -16.48 2.44 10.24
CA LEU A 398 -15.37 3.34 9.91
C LEU A 398 -14.37 3.30 11.05
N GLU A 399 -13.09 3.19 10.75
CA GLU A 399 -12.01 3.20 11.74
C GLU A 399 -11.90 4.59 12.42
N LYS A 400 -11.75 4.57 13.77
CA LYS A 400 -11.62 5.79 14.60
C LYS A 400 -10.35 6.59 14.35
#